data_dd5d62f7e9a329f0fa40085f00a614a9
#
_entry.id   dd5d62f7e9a329f0fa40085f00a614a9
#
_cell.length_a   1.000
_cell.length_b   1.000
_cell.length_c   1.000
_cell.angle_alpha   90.00
_cell.angle_beta   90.00
_cell.angle_gamma   90.00
#
_symmetry.space_group_name_H-M   'P 1'
#
loop_
_entity.id
_entity.type
_entity.pdbx_description
1 polymer ?
#
loop_
_entity_poly.entity_id
_entity_poly.type
_entity_poly.pdbx_seq_one_letter_code
_entity_poly.pdbx_strand_id
1 'polypeptide(L)'
;MPVENAAQAELDRRRAAAEAMGGEAAIAKHRASGRMPVRERVALLVDAGSWFEIGALAEPEIRREKPVPGDAVVTGFGTLDGRRVGVIGIDATAVAGTTAPISMRKQGRLIEHAQRGGFPLVLLCDADGGRMPDVMGWRFSGLPLDFTSFLGATDGSPAVPRAAAVLGPSYGDSALHAATAHYVVMTRGSSVALSGPSVVEPAIGERLTDDELGGPEAATAAGNAHLVVDTEADALAALGAFLSYLPSNAALPAPVSEPVAPARSDIAAVVPTGARAGYDMREVLAAVADAESVLPWADGWGPSLLCALARIEGRPVGIVANQPLVRAGALDPESLAKEHDFVDLCDTFGLPLVFLHDVPGLMIGSHAERAGILHAYERTVARIARAAVPRVGVVLRKAYGGGHFAMGGRPTRPDFLYAWPGAEMGFMAPETGIRTVHRRALDRLLEEEGPEARDARAAELTAEWVAESEPWEAAAHLSLDDVIAPAATRHVIATSIEIAWGDRPHRTGGGR
;
A
#
# COMPACT_ATOMS: atom_id res chain seq x y z
N MET A 1 -42.56 -35.20 22.17
CA MET A 1 -42.23 -33.80 21.87
C MET A 1 -42.54 -33.57 20.40
N PRO A 2 -43.11 -32.43 19.98
CA PRO A 2 -43.33 -32.17 18.56
C PRO A 2 -41.97 -32.17 17.82
N VAL A 3 -41.95 -32.71 16.61
CA VAL A 3 -40.73 -32.83 15.74
C VAL A 3 -40.05 -31.44 15.55
N GLU A 4 -40.83 -30.38 15.50
CA GLU A 4 -40.40 -28.98 15.39
C GLU A 4 -39.49 -28.53 16.57
N ASN A 5 -39.76 -29.01 17.78
CA ASN A 5 -38.99 -28.69 18.99
C ASN A 5 -37.62 -29.40 19.01
N ALA A 6 -37.48 -30.59 18.43
CA ALA A 6 -36.25 -31.33 18.37
C ALA A 6 -35.29 -30.74 17.30
N ALA A 7 -35.81 -30.29 16.16
CA ALA A 7 -35.03 -29.67 15.11
C ALA A 7 -34.49 -28.28 15.55
N GLN A 8 -35.30 -27.50 16.24
CA GLN A 8 -34.87 -26.23 16.80
C GLN A 8 -33.77 -26.42 17.86
N ALA A 9 -33.94 -27.38 18.79
CA ALA A 9 -32.92 -27.70 19.79
C ALA A 9 -31.60 -28.14 19.18
N GLU A 10 -31.63 -28.89 18.07
CA GLU A 10 -30.41 -29.27 17.33
C GLU A 10 -29.76 -28.07 16.65
N LEU A 11 -30.51 -27.16 16.05
CA LEU A 11 -29.99 -25.91 15.48
C LEU A 11 -29.31 -25.07 16.56
N ASP A 12 -29.94 -24.87 17.70
CA ASP A 12 -29.42 -24.08 18.82
C ASP A 12 -28.12 -24.70 19.37
N ARG A 13 -28.09 -26.01 19.50
CA ARG A 13 -26.88 -26.73 19.90
C ARG A 13 -25.70 -26.52 18.94
N ARG A 14 -25.96 -26.60 17.62
CA ARG A 14 -24.92 -26.39 16.59
C ARG A 14 -24.45 -24.95 16.56
N ARG A 15 -25.36 -23.99 16.72
CA ARG A 15 -24.97 -22.56 16.80
C ARG A 15 -24.15 -22.27 18.05
N ALA A 16 -24.54 -22.77 19.20
CA ALA A 16 -23.76 -22.65 20.43
C ALA A 16 -22.34 -23.27 20.29
N ALA A 17 -22.23 -24.41 19.60
CA ALA A 17 -20.93 -25.01 19.31
C ALA A 17 -20.09 -24.12 18.38
N ALA A 18 -20.68 -23.49 17.38
CA ALA A 18 -19.99 -22.54 16.50
C ALA A 18 -19.53 -21.28 17.25
N GLU A 19 -20.33 -20.78 18.17
CA GLU A 19 -19.98 -19.63 19.02
C GLU A 19 -18.86 -19.95 20.02
N ALA A 20 -18.81 -21.21 20.52
CA ALA A 20 -17.77 -21.65 21.44
C ALA A 20 -16.37 -21.77 20.80
N MET A 21 -16.25 -21.68 19.49
CA MET A 21 -14.97 -21.77 18.75
C MET A 21 -14.15 -23.02 19.18
N GLY A 22 -12.84 -22.87 19.48
CA GLY A 22 -12.00 -23.96 20.01
C GLY A 22 -12.27 -24.36 21.48
N GLY A 23 -13.26 -23.71 22.15
CA GLY A 23 -13.63 -23.92 23.53
C GLY A 23 -12.86 -23.06 24.54
N GLU A 24 -13.38 -23.01 25.77
CA GLU A 24 -12.88 -22.09 26.82
C GLU A 24 -11.37 -22.20 27.07
N ALA A 25 -10.83 -23.43 27.15
CA ALA A 25 -9.40 -23.61 27.42
C ALA A 25 -8.51 -23.10 26.27
N ALA A 26 -8.93 -23.29 25.01
CA ALA A 26 -8.19 -22.79 23.85
C ALA A 26 -8.28 -21.26 23.74
N ILE A 27 -9.45 -20.69 24.03
CA ILE A 27 -9.66 -19.24 24.09
C ILE A 27 -8.80 -18.63 25.21
N ALA A 28 -8.78 -19.22 26.40
CA ALA A 28 -7.97 -18.75 27.52
C ALA A 28 -6.46 -18.77 27.18
N LYS A 29 -5.99 -19.84 26.54
CA LYS A 29 -4.61 -19.96 26.05
C LYS A 29 -4.30 -18.88 25.03
N HIS A 30 -5.20 -18.65 24.08
CA HIS A 30 -5.04 -17.62 23.02
C HIS A 30 -4.95 -16.21 23.62
N ARG A 31 -5.84 -15.88 24.54
CA ARG A 31 -5.76 -14.60 25.29
C ARG A 31 -4.49 -14.44 26.12
N ALA A 32 -4.03 -15.54 26.76
CA ALA A 32 -2.76 -15.52 27.50
C ALA A 32 -1.52 -15.23 26.62
N SER A 33 -1.61 -15.47 25.30
CA SER A 33 -0.59 -15.05 24.32
C SER A 33 -0.74 -13.58 23.85
N GLY A 34 -1.64 -12.80 24.43
CA GLY A 34 -1.89 -11.41 24.11
C GLY A 34 -2.79 -11.19 22.88
N ARG A 35 -3.44 -12.23 22.35
CA ARG A 35 -4.26 -12.16 21.14
C ARG A 35 -5.75 -12.25 21.45
N MET A 36 -6.58 -11.52 20.70
CA MET A 36 -8.04 -11.61 20.81
C MET A 36 -8.57 -12.82 20.03
N PRO A 37 -9.59 -13.53 20.57
CA PRO A 37 -10.36 -14.48 19.76
C PRO A 37 -11.02 -13.81 18.55
N VAL A 38 -11.16 -14.54 17.45
CA VAL A 38 -11.63 -13.99 16.16
C VAL A 38 -12.97 -13.28 16.25
N ARG A 39 -13.91 -13.78 17.07
CA ARG A 39 -15.23 -13.15 17.25
C ARG A 39 -15.16 -11.80 17.96
N GLU A 40 -14.20 -11.61 18.86
CA GLU A 40 -13.92 -10.31 19.49
C GLU A 40 -13.33 -9.33 18.49
N ARG A 41 -12.40 -9.80 17.64
CA ARG A 41 -11.84 -9.00 16.53
C ARG A 41 -12.96 -8.53 15.58
N VAL A 42 -13.87 -9.43 15.20
CA VAL A 42 -15.03 -9.07 14.35
C VAL A 42 -15.95 -8.07 15.06
N ALA A 43 -16.28 -8.30 16.32
CA ALA A 43 -17.16 -7.39 17.09
C ALA A 43 -16.55 -5.99 17.29
N LEU A 44 -15.21 -5.89 17.37
CA LEU A 44 -14.51 -4.62 17.45
C LEU A 44 -14.41 -3.90 16.11
N LEU A 45 -14.36 -4.67 15.01
CA LEU A 45 -14.20 -4.13 13.65
C LEU A 45 -15.51 -3.54 13.11
N VAL A 46 -16.63 -4.23 13.28
CA VAL A 46 -17.90 -3.85 12.64
C VAL A 46 -18.83 -3.10 13.59
N ASP A 47 -19.72 -2.29 13.02
CA ASP A 47 -20.73 -1.56 13.77
C ASP A 47 -21.58 -2.52 14.63
N ALA A 48 -21.87 -2.13 15.85
CA ALA A 48 -22.63 -2.94 16.81
C ALA A 48 -23.98 -3.39 16.24
N GLY A 49 -24.24 -4.71 16.32
CA GLY A 49 -25.48 -5.31 15.83
C GLY A 49 -25.60 -5.48 14.32
N SER A 50 -24.57 -5.11 13.55
CA SER A 50 -24.58 -5.21 12.08
C SER A 50 -24.13 -6.58 11.55
N TRP A 51 -23.53 -7.42 12.42
CA TRP A 51 -22.92 -8.68 11.99
C TRP A 51 -23.93 -9.72 11.51
N PHE A 52 -23.71 -10.23 10.32
CA PHE A 52 -24.47 -11.33 9.72
C PHE A 52 -23.52 -12.45 9.29
N GLU A 53 -23.41 -13.48 10.13
CA GLU A 53 -22.52 -14.63 9.88
C GLU A 53 -23.10 -15.59 8.85
N ILE A 54 -22.25 -16.08 7.95
CA ILE A 54 -22.57 -17.15 7.00
C ILE A 54 -21.67 -18.35 7.23
N GLY A 55 -22.18 -19.56 7.01
CA GLY A 55 -21.39 -20.79 7.11
C GLY A 55 -20.98 -21.18 8.53
N ALA A 56 -21.66 -20.70 9.59
CA ALA A 56 -21.35 -21.04 10.98
C ALA A 56 -21.41 -22.55 11.25
N LEU A 57 -22.27 -23.27 10.53
CA LEU A 57 -22.49 -24.71 10.69
C LEU A 57 -21.58 -25.59 9.81
N ALA A 58 -20.57 -25.00 9.14
CA ALA A 58 -19.59 -25.73 8.36
C ALA A 58 -18.74 -26.64 9.28
N GLU A 59 -18.44 -27.84 8.80
CA GLU A 59 -17.61 -28.81 9.51
C GLU A 59 -16.54 -29.36 8.55
N PRO A 60 -15.36 -29.81 9.05
CA PRO A 60 -14.34 -30.43 8.22
C PRO A 60 -14.85 -31.66 7.47
N GLU A 61 -14.37 -31.90 6.24
CA GLU A 61 -14.65 -33.15 5.50
C GLU A 61 -14.14 -34.37 6.25
N ILE A 62 -12.93 -34.28 6.84
CA ILE A 62 -12.35 -35.32 7.67
C ILE A 62 -12.76 -35.04 9.11
N ARG A 63 -13.63 -35.89 9.66
CA ARG A 63 -14.09 -35.76 11.04
C ARG A 63 -12.93 -35.85 12.01
N ARG A 64 -12.97 -35.02 13.04
CA ARG A 64 -11.98 -34.94 14.12
C ARG A 64 -12.60 -35.40 15.42
N GLU A 65 -11.76 -35.91 16.34
CA GLU A 65 -12.19 -36.24 17.69
C GLU A 65 -12.74 -35.01 18.42
N LYS A 66 -12.04 -33.88 18.27
CA LYS A 66 -12.52 -32.58 18.78
C LYS A 66 -13.27 -31.84 17.68
N PRO A 67 -14.41 -31.20 18.00
CA PRO A 67 -15.12 -30.35 17.04
C PRO A 67 -14.23 -29.24 16.50
N VAL A 68 -14.39 -28.92 15.22
CA VAL A 68 -13.76 -27.76 14.57
C VAL A 68 -14.88 -26.89 13.98
N PRO A 69 -15.54 -26.09 14.82
CA PRO A 69 -16.70 -25.33 14.40
C PRO A 69 -16.35 -24.32 13.30
N GLY A 70 -17.26 -24.19 12.33
CA GLY A 70 -17.04 -23.30 11.20
C GLY A 70 -15.84 -23.66 10.33
N ASP A 71 -15.23 -24.81 10.53
CA ASP A 71 -13.96 -25.26 9.95
C ASP A 71 -12.81 -24.25 10.20
N ALA A 72 -12.71 -23.75 11.44
CA ALA A 72 -11.72 -22.77 11.93
C ALA A 72 -11.75 -21.40 11.21
N VAL A 73 -12.84 -21.03 10.56
CA VAL A 73 -13.01 -19.73 9.91
C VAL A 73 -14.36 -19.13 10.22
N VAL A 74 -14.40 -17.87 10.60
CA VAL A 74 -15.60 -17.05 10.76
C VAL A 74 -15.75 -16.17 9.51
N THR A 75 -16.91 -16.24 8.86
CA THR A 75 -17.19 -15.45 7.65
C THR A 75 -18.55 -14.79 7.75
N GLY A 76 -18.66 -13.57 7.29
CA GLY A 76 -19.93 -12.85 7.28
C GLY A 76 -19.82 -11.44 6.74
N PHE A 77 -20.92 -10.71 6.86
CA PHE A 77 -21.03 -9.32 6.51
C PHE A 77 -21.37 -8.49 7.74
N GLY A 78 -20.80 -7.30 7.83
CA GLY A 78 -21.16 -6.27 8.78
C GLY A 78 -21.22 -4.92 8.10
N THR A 79 -21.30 -3.86 8.88
CA THR A 79 -21.05 -2.50 8.42
C THR A 79 -19.87 -1.91 9.17
N LEU A 80 -19.17 -0.99 8.51
CA LEU A 80 -18.11 -0.18 9.06
C LEU A 80 -18.46 1.27 8.71
N ASP A 81 -18.75 2.07 9.72
CA ASP A 81 -19.29 3.42 9.53
C ASP A 81 -20.52 3.43 8.58
N GLY A 82 -21.44 2.49 8.78
CA GLY A 82 -22.64 2.31 7.97
C GLY A 82 -22.43 1.69 6.59
N ARG A 83 -21.21 1.47 6.13
CA ARG A 83 -20.88 0.86 4.83
C ARG A 83 -20.73 -0.66 4.97
N ARG A 84 -21.37 -1.42 4.09
CA ARG A 84 -21.26 -2.88 4.11
C ARG A 84 -19.86 -3.35 3.78
N VAL A 85 -19.38 -4.35 4.55
CA VAL A 85 -18.07 -4.99 4.38
C VAL A 85 -18.19 -6.50 4.59
N GLY A 86 -17.49 -7.29 3.76
CA GLY A 86 -17.30 -8.72 4.00
C GLY A 86 -16.09 -8.94 4.90
N VAL A 87 -16.20 -9.84 5.88
CA VAL A 87 -15.11 -10.15 6.80
C VAL A 87 -14.83 -11.64 6.80
N ILE A 88 -13.57 -12.00 6.64
CA ILE A 88 -13.01 -13.34 6.82
C ILE A 88 -12.08 -13.28 8.03
N GLY A 89 -12.39 -14.02 9.08
CA GLY A 89 -11.56 -14.12 10.28
C GLY A 89 -11.14 -15.56 10.55
N ILE A 90 -9.87 -15.80 10.70
CA ILE A 90 -9.33 -17.12 11.03
C ILE A 90 -9.44 -17.36 12.54
N ASP A 91 -9.99 -18.50 12.92
CA ASP A 91 -10.09 -18.95 14.32
C ASP A 91 -8.87 -19.79 14.72
N ALA A 92 -7.83 -19.13 15.19
CA ALA A 92 -6.63 -19.81 15.67
C ALA A 92 -6.84 -20.65 16.94
N THR A 93 -7.99 -20.50 17.63
CA THR A 93 -8.33 -21.31 18.81
C THR A 93 -8.75 -22.74 18.43
N ALA A 94 -9.20 -22.93 17.18
CA ALA A 94 -9.55 -24.23 16.63
C ALA A 94 -8.45 -24.69 15.65
N VAL A 95 -7.80 -25.82 15.93
CA VAL A 95 -6.75 -26.44 15.09
C VAL A 95 -5.69 -25.46 14.56
N ALA A 96 -5.30 -24.47 15.41
CA ALA A 96 -4.35 -23.41 15.08
C ALA A 96 -4.73 -22.59 13.81
N GLY A 97 -6.00 -22.45 13.51
CA GLY A 97 -6.49 -21.74 12.32
C GLY A 97 -6.13 -22.41 10.99
N THR A 98 -5.61 -23.64 11.03
CA THR A 98 -5.17 -24.33 9.81
C THR A 98 -6.32 -24.57 8.84
N THR A 99 -6.02 -24.39 7.54
CA THR A 99 -7.03 -24.37 6.48
C THR A 99 -7.16 -25.73 5.77
N ALA A 100 -8.36 -25.99 5.28
CA ALA A 100 -8.79 -27.23 4.67
C ALA A 100 -9.86 -26.95 3.58
N PRO A 101 -10.27 -27.95 2.76
CA PRO A 101 -11.21 -27.71 1.66
C PRO A 101 -12.50 -26.98 2.05
N ILE A 102 -13.08 -27.25 3.22
CA ILE A 102 -14.34 -26.59 3.64
C ILE A 102 -14.08 -25.14 4.04
N SER A 103 -13.02 -24.84 4.81
CA SER A 103 -12.66 -23.46 5.16
C SER A 103 -12.37 -22.62 3.90
N MET A 104 -11.68 -23.20 2.90
CA MET A 104 -11.40 -22.52 1.62
C MET A 104 -12.69 -22.25 0.83
N ARG A 105 -13.61 -23.23 0.72
CA ARG A 105 -14.92 -23.02 0.08
C ARG A 105 -15.72 -21.93 0.76
N LYS A 106 -15.68 -21.89 2.09
CA LYS A 106 -16.39 -20.89 2.90
C LYS A 106 -15.84 -19.48 2.64
N GLN A 107 -14.52 -19.33 2.60
CA GLN A 107 -13.83 -18.09 2.27
C GLN A 107 -14.15 -17.65 0.83
N GLY A 108 -13.97 -18.53 -0.15
CA GLY A 108 -14.27 -18.27 -1.56
C GLY A 108 -15.71 -17.83 -1.78
N ARG A 109 -16.68 -18.45 -1.07
CA ARG A 109 -18.08 -18.03 -1.17
C ARG A 109 -18.33 -16.62 -0.63
N LEU A 110 -17.68 -16.21 0.45
CA LEU A 110 -17.78 -14.84 0.94
C LEU A 110 -17.17 -13.85 -0.05
N ILE A 111 -15.98 -14.17 -0.58
CA ILE A 111 -15.28 -13.33 -1.57
C ILE A 111 -16.16 -13.13 -2.80
N GLU A 112 -16.73 -14.20 -3.35
CA GLU A 112 -17.67 -14.15 -4.48
C GLU A 112 -18.86 -13.23 -4.21
N HIS A 113 -19.50 -13.36 -3.03
CA HIS A 113 -20.60 -12.50 -2.66
C HIS A 113 -20.20 -11.03 -2.50
N ALA A 114 -19.05 -10.77 -1.89
CA ALA A 114 -18.54 -9.42 -1.71
C ALA A 114 -18.21 -8.75 -3.05
N GLN A 115 -17.56 -9.46 -3.96
CA GLN A 115 -17.23 -8.96 -5.29
C GLN A 115 -18.49 -8.66 -6.11
N ARG A 116 -19.42 -9.62 -6.22
CA ARG A 116 -20.68 -9.41 -6.93
C ARG A 116 -21.56 -8.33 -6.32
N GLY A 117 -21.54 -8.20 -4.99
CA GLY A 117 -22.25 -7.17 -4.25
C GLY A 117 -21.56 -5.82 -4.25
N GLY A 118 -20.30 -5.75 -4.69
CA GLY A 118 -19.49 -4.53 -4.70
C GLY A 118 -19.13 -4.05 -3.30
N PHE A 119 -18.79 -4.97 -2.37
CA PHE A 119 -18.46 -4.67 -0.97
C PHE A 119 -16.98 -4.87 -0.68
N PRO A 120 -16.32 -3.97 0.07
CA PRO A 120 -14.95 -4.17 0.54
C PRO A 120 -14.80 -5.47 1.33
N LEU A 121 -13.58 -6.02 1.32
CA LEU A 121 -13.20 -7.22 2.06
C LEU A 121 -12.17 -6.90 3.13
N VAL A 122 -12.38 -7.45 4.33
CA VAL A 122 -11.42 -7.45 5.43
C VAL A 122 -11.02 -8.87 5.76
N LEU A 123 -9.73 -9.10 5.88
CA LEU A 123 -9.09 -10.38 6.13
C LEU A 123 -8.34 -10.31 7.47
N LEU A 124 -8.74 -11.13 8.45
CA LEU A 124 -8.11 -11.21 9.76
C LEU A 124 -7.30 -12.51 9.82
N CYS A 125 -6.00 -12.39 9.58
CA CYS A 125 -5.06 -13.49 9.34
C CYS A 125 -4.42 -13.95 10.65
N ASP A 126 -4.57 -15.25 10.97
CA ASP A 126 -3.97 -15.91 12.14
C ASP A 126 -4.05 -17.44 11.93
N ALA A 127 -3.24 -17.99 10.99
CA ALA A 127 -3.34 -19.38 10.51
C ALA A 127 -1.97 -20.05 10.36
N ASP A 128 -1.81 -21.23 10.92
CA ASP A 128 -0.59 -22.05 10.81
C ASP A 128 -0.57 -22.92 9.52
N GLY A 129 -1.06 -22.37 8.40
CA GLY A 129 -1.01 -23.00 7.09
C GLY A 129 -2.06 -24.08 6.82
N GLY A 130 -1.73 -25.00 5.92
CA GLY A 130 -2.65 -26.07 5.50
C GLY A 130 -2.81 -27.18 6.51
N ARG A 131 -4.04 -27.68 6.72
CA ARG A 131 -4.36 -28.73 7.69
C ARG A 131 -4.00 -30.11 7.15
N MET A 132 -3.13 -30.84 7.86
CA MET A 132 -2.86 -32.24 7.59
C MET A 132 -3.84 -33.16 8.35
N PRO A 133 -4.33 -34.26 7.73
CA PRO A 133 -4.07 -34.74 6.36
C PRO A 133 -5.04 -34.19 5.29
N ASP A 134 -5.86 -33.17 5.59
CA ASP A 134 -6.94 -32.67 4.71
C ASP A 134 -6.40 -32.17 3.37
N VAL A 135 -5.17 -31.65 3.35
CA VAL A 135 -4.51 -31.12 2.13
C VAL A 135 -3.34 -32.02 1.65
N MET A 136 -3.23 -33.25 2.13
CA MET A 136 -2.10 -34.14 1.81
C MET A 136 -2.28 -34.83 0.45
N GLY A 137 -1.17 -34.94 -0.30
CA GLY A 137 -1.12 -35.68 -1.56
C GLY A 137 -2.04 -35.11 -2.64
N TRP A 138 -2.82 -35.97 -3.31
CA TRP A 138 -3.73 -35.58 -4.38
C TRP A 138 -4.81 -34.58 -3.92
N ARG A 139 -5.15 -34.58 -2.62
CA ARG A 139 -6.13 -33.63 -2.07
C ARG A 139 -5.68 -32.18 -2.24
N PHE A 140 -4.36 -31.92 -2.21
CA PHE A 140 -3.83 -30.58 -2.48
C PHE A 140 -4.17 -30.09 -3.89
N SER A 141 -4.06 -30.96 -4.90
CA SER A 141 -4.37 -30.60 -6.29
C SER A 141 -5.88 -30.32 -6.53
N GLY A 142 -6.74 -30.82 -5.66
CA GLY A 142 -8.18 -30.61 -5.71
C GLY A 142 -8.72 -29.54 -4.76
N LEU A 143 -7.82 -28.72 -4.17
CA LEU A 143 -8.26 -27.66 -3.28
C LEU A 143 -9.14 -26.64 -4.02
N PRO A 144 -10.24 -26.22 -3.41
CA PRO A 144 -11.15 -25.22 -3.99
C PRO A 144 -10.59 -23.80 -3.83
N LEU A 145 -9.31 -23.61 -4.17
CA LEU A 145 -8.68 -22.30 -4.25
C LEU A 145 -9.02 -21.69 -5.60
N ASP A 146 -9.89 -20.72 -5.58
CA ASP A 146 -10.17 -19.91 -6.75
C ASP A 146 -9.32 -18.64 -6.70
N PHE A 147 -8.13 -18.72 -7.28
CA PHE A 147 -7.23 -17.55 -7.39
C PHE A 147 -7.86 -16.40 -8.14
N THR A 148 -8.81 -16.66 -9.06
CA THR A 148 -9.48 -15.59 -9.78
C THR A 148 -10.35 -14.78 -8.85
N SER A 149 -11.02 -15.41 -7.89
CA SER A 149 -11.75 -14.71 -6.83
C SER A 149 -10.85 -13.93 -5.90
N PHE A 150 -9.64 -14.43 -5.59
CA PHE A 150 -8.68 -13.71 -4.75
C PHE A 150 -8.07 -12.50 -5.44
N LEU A 151 -7.72 -12.61 -6.71
CA LEU A 151 -7.01 -11.57 -7.45
C LEU A 151 -7.93 -10.47 -7.99
N GLY A 152 -9.23 -10.67 -7.94
CA GLY A 152 -10.22 -9.70 -8.41
C GLY A 152 -11.28 -10.35 -9.30
N ALA A 153 -12.34 -9.61 -9.59
CA ALA A 153 -13.43 -10.11 -10.39
C ALA A 153 -12.99 -10.40 -11.84
N THR A 154 -13.18 -11.62 -12.28
CA THR A 154 -12.99 -12.03 -13.68
C THR A 154 -14.29 -12.01 -14.48
N ASP A 155 -15.42 -11.76 -13.82
CA ASP A 155 -16.77 -11.73 -14.39
C ASP A 155 -17.20 -10.32 -14.85
N GLY A 156 -16.29 -9.35 -14.83
CA GLY A 156 -16.57 -7.95 -15.15
C GLY A 156 -17.14 -7.13 -13.99
N SER A 157 -17.26 -7.69 -12.78
CA SER A 157 -17.62 -6.92 -11.58
C SER A 157 -16.55 -5.88 -11.26
N PRO A 158 -16.93 -4.69 -10.78
CA PRO A 158 -15.96 -3.68 -10.36
C PRO A 158 -15.08 -4.19 -9.22
N ALA A 159 -13.78 -3.89 -9.26
CA ALA A 159 -12.86 -4.23 -8.18
C ALA A 159 -13.33 -3.68 -6.84
N VAL A 160 -13.15 -4.45 -5.76
CA VAL A 160 -13.48 -4.06 -4.39
C VAL A 160 -12.20 -3.86 -3.57
N PRO A 161 -12.15 -2.87 -2.66
CA PRO A 161 -11.04 -2.71 -1.72
C PRO A 161 -10.85 -3.96 -0.86
N ARG A 162 -9.60 -4.34 -0.64
CA ARG A 162 -9.21 -5.45 0.24
C ARG A 162 -8.20 -4.94 1.26
N ALA A 163 -8.46 -5.21 2.53
CA ALA A 163 -7.58 -4.85 3.63
C ALA A 163 -7.33 -6.08 4.52
N ALA A 164 -6.11 -6.30 4.97
CA ALA A 164 -5.74 -7.43 5.80
C ALA A 164 -5.05 -7.00 7.09
N ALA A 165 -5.38 -7.66 8.20
CA ALA A 165 -4.61 -7.59 9.44
C ALA A 165 -3.96 -8.95 9.72
N VAL A 166 -2.65 -8.97 9.85
CA VAL A 166 -1.86 -10.13 10.29
C VAL A 166 -1.71 -10.02 11.81
N LEU A 167 -2.43 -10.89 12.53
CA LEU A 167 -2.64 -10.79 13.97
C LEU A 167 -2.00 -11.96 14.76
N GLY A 168 -1.30 -12.83 14.05
CA GLY A 168 -0.56 -13.97 14.56
C GLY A 168 0.25 -14.62 13.46
N PRO A 169 0.80 -15.84 13.63
CA PRO A 169 1.40 -16.58 12.55
C PRO A 169 0.43 -16.72 11.37
N SER A 170 0.89 -16.40 10.16
CA SER A 170 0.05 -16.42 8.96
C SER A 170 0.82 -17.02 7.80
N TYR A 171 0.57 -18.29 7.55
CA TYR A 171 1.26 -19.10 6.55
C TYR A 171 0.28 -19.72 5.55
N GLY A 172 0.80 -20.12 4.38
CA GLY A 172 0.00 -20.73 3.31
C GLY A 172 -1.05 -19.79 2.74
N ASP A 173 -2.30 -20.22 2.68
CA ASP A 173 -3.41 -19.44 2.12
C ASP A 173 -3.71 -18.15 2.90
N SER A 174 -3.49 -18.11 4.20
CA SER A 174 -3.60 -16.90 5.00
C SER A 174 -2.59 -15.84 4.56
N ALA A 175 -1.35 -16.24 4.27
CA ALA A 175 -0.33 -15.34 3.70
C ALA A 175 -0.70 -14.90 2.27
N LEU A 176 -1.24 -15.81 1.45
CA LEU A 176 -1.73 -15.46 0.11
C LEU A 176 -2.88 -14.46 0.17
N HIS A 177 -3.80 -14.60 1.12
CA HIS A 177 -4.86 -13.61 1.35
C HIS A 177 -4.29 -12.24 1.71
N ALA A 178 -3.33 -12.18 2.65
CA ALA A 178 -2.65 -10.94 2.98
C ALA A 178 -1.98 -10.33 1.74
N ALA A 179 -1.25 -11.14 0.95
CA ALA A 179 -0.57 -10.67 -0.26
C ALA A 179 -1.51 -10.13 -1.36
N THR A 180 -2.79 -10.53 -1.37
CA THR A 180 -3.78 -9.98 -2.31
C THR A 180 -4.46 -8.70 -1.82
N ALA A 181 -4.22 -8.30 -0.58
CA ALA A 181 -4.82 -7.10 0.00
C ALA A 181 -4.09 -5.82 -0.49
N HIS A 182 -4.84 -4.76 -0.68
CA HIS A 182 -4.30 -3.45 -1.05
C HIS A 182 -3.65 -2.73 0.14
N TYR A 183 -3.95 -3.17 1.36
CA TYR A 183 -3.36 -2.65 2.59
C TYR A 183 -3.23 -3.77 3.63
N VAL A 184 -2.02 -3.99 4.11
CA VAL A 184 -1.69 -5.02 5.09
C VAL A 184 -1.15 -4.36 6.35
N VAL A 185 -1.81 -4.59 7.48
CA VAL A 185 -1.38 -4.14 8.80
C VAL A 185 -0.91 -5.35 9.60
N MET A 186 0.25 -5.26 10.22
CA MET A 186 0.78 -6.29 11.10
C MET A 186 0.82 -5.82 12.55
N THR A 187 0.51 -6.70 13.49
CA THR A 187 0.82 -6.45 14.90
C THR A 187 2.24 -6.90 15.23
N ARG A 188 2.89 -6.26 16.23
CA ARG A 188 4.15 -6.79 16.77
C ARG A 188 3.94 -8.21 17.29
N GLY A 189 4.88 -9.10 16.97
CA GLY A 189 4.80 -10.52 17.34
C GLY A 189 3.91 -11.38 16.40
N SER A 190 3.38 -10.81 15.32
CA SER A 190 2.81 -11.58 14.21
C SER A 190 3.87 -11.87 13.14
N SER A 191 3.56 -12.80 12.24
CA SER A 191 4.46 -13.15 11.13
C SER A 191 3.68 -13.53 9.88
N VAL A 192 4.24 -13.26 8.69
CA VAL A 192 3.65 -13.61 7.41
C VAL A 192 4.70 -14.17 6.46
N ALA A 193 4.50 -15.40 5.99
CA ALA A 193 5.37 -16.05 5.00
C ALA A 193 4.60 -17.14 4.23
N LEU A 194 5.12 -17.57 3.09
CA LEU A 194 4.53 -18.66 2.30
C LEU A 194 4.52 -20.01 3.08
N SER A 195 5.57 -20.26 3.86
CA SER A 195 5.69 -21.46 4.68
C SER A 195 6.23 -21.08 6.05
N GLY A 196 5.74 -21.73 7.11
CA GLY A 196 6.23 -21.50 8.47
C GLY A 196 7.58 -22.18 8.75
N PRO A 197 8.27 -21.82 9.85
CA PRO A 197 9.56 -22.39 10.25
C PRO A 197 9.54 -23.92 10.34
N SER A 198 8.42 -24.51 10.77
CA SER A 198 8.20 -25.96 10.84
C SER A 198 8.29 -26.68 9.49
N VAL A 199 8.15 -25.97 8.39
CA VAL A 199 8.30 -26.48 7.01
C VAL A 199 9.68 -26.14 6.45
N VAL A 200 10.20 -24.96 6.76
CA VAL A 200 11.50 -24.46 6.25
C VAL A 200 12.65 -25.34 6.76
N GLU A 201 12.68 -25.62 8.08
CA GLU A 201 13.77 -26.41 8.67
C GLU A 201 13.92 -27.82 8.03
N PRO A 202 12.89 -28.67 7.92
CA PRO A 202 13.04 -29.97 7.28
C PRO A 202 13.26 -29.89 5.76
N ALA A 203 12.85 -28.81 5.08
CA ALA A 203 12.99 -28.68 3.64
C ALA A 203 14.40 -28.28 3.20
N ILE A 204 15.02 -27.33 3.88
CA ILE A 204 16.32 -26.76 3.49
C ILE A 204 17.34 -26.64 4.63
N GLY A 205 17.00 -27.09 5.84
CA GLY A 205 17.88 -27.08 7.00
C GLY A 205 18.07 -25.74 7.68
N GLU A 206 17.33 -24.71 7.28
CA GLU A 206 17.39 -23.36 7.84
C GLU A 206 16.51 -23.27 9.09
N ARG A 207 17.12 -22.96 10.23
CA ARG A 207 16.41 -22.80 11.50
C ARG A 207 16.13 -21.34 11.76
N LEU A 208 14.86 -20.97 11.73
CA LEU A 208 14.38 -19.62 11.91
C LEU A 208 13.23 -19.60 12.92
N THR A 209 13.11 -18.50 13.64
CA THR A 209 11.90 -18.16 14.39
C THR A 209 10.85 -17.55 13.44
N ASP A 210 9.61 -17.46 13.88
CA ASP A 210 8.54 -16.76 13.14
C ASP A 210 8.94 -15.32 12.84
N ASP A 211 9.58 -14.63 13.79
CA ASP A 211 10.00 -13.24 13.64
C ASP A 211 11.14 -13.07 12.63
N GLU A 212 12.15 -13.96 12.65
CA GLU A 212 13.24 -13.93 11.67
C GLU A 212 12.79 -14.26 10.25
N LEU A 213 11.78 -15.13 10.09
CA LEU A 213 11.29 -15.56 8.78
C LEU A 213 10.36 -14.51 8.13
N GLY A 214 9.40 -14.01 8.88
CA GLY A 214 8.34 -13.17 8.35
C GLY A 214 7.74 -12.22 9.38
N GLY A 215 8.51 -11.86 10.41
CA GLY A 215 8.10 -10.87 11.41
C GLY A 215 7.99 -9.47 10.82
N PRO A 216 7.52 -8.49 11.61
CA PRO A 216 7.19 -7.15 11.13
C PRO A 216 8.33 -6.44 10.39
N GLU A 217 9.58 -6.59 10.85
CA GLU A 217 10.74 -5.97 10.21
C GLU A 217 11.01 -6.59 8.83
N ALA A 218 11.07 -7.93 8.76
CA ALA A 218 11.29 -8.66 7.51
C ALA A 218 10.14 -8.41 6.51
N ALA A 219 8.90 -8.48 6.96
CA ALA A 219 7.72 -8.26 6.14
C ALA A 219 7.64 -6.82 5.59
N THR A 220 7.97 -5.83 6.41
CA THR A 220 7.99 -4.43 5.99
C THR A 220 9.09 -4.17 4.97
N ALA A 221 10.30 -4.67 5.20
CA ALA A 221 11.42 -4.51 4.27
C ALA A 221 11.17 -5.19 2.91
N ALA A 222 10.38 -6.26 2.89
CA ALA A 222 10.00 -6.99 1.67
C ALA A 222 8.74 -6.43 0.98
N GLY A 223 8.08 -5.40 1.53
CA GLY A 223 6.82 -4.87 0.99
C GLY A 223 5.57 -5.72 1.30
N ASN A 224 5.69 -6.74 2.15
CA ASN A 224 4.57 -7.60 2.55
C ASN A 224 3.68 -6.98 3.64
N ALA A 225 4.14 -5.93 4.31
CA ALA A 225 3.39 -5.17 5.29
C ALA A 225 3.48 -3.66 5.01
N HIS A 226 2.34 -3.00 5.08
CA HIS A 226 2.23 -1.55 4.82
C HIS A 226 2.34 -0.73 6.11
N LEU A 227 1.87 -1.29 7.23
CA LEU A 227 1.89 -0.66 8.54
C LEU A 227 2.14 -1.71 9.63
N VAL A 228 2.94 -1.36 10.64
CA VAL A 228 3.12 -2.14 11.86
C VAL A 228 2.58 -1.35 13.05
N VAL A 229 1.78 -2.01 13.88
CA VAL A 229 1.17 -1.43 15.08
C VAL A 229 1.39 -2.29 16.31
N ASP A 230 1.17 -1.73 17.49
CA ASP A 230 1.43 -2.42 18.74
C ASP A 230 0.28 -3.34 19.17
N THR A 231 -0.97 -2.96 18.86
CA THR A 231 -2.15 -3.71 19.31
C THR A 231 -3.06 -4.16 18.16
N GLU A 232 -3.84 -5.20 18.40
CA GLU A 232 -4.86 -5.65 17.43
C GLU A 232 -5.95 -4.60 17.24
N ALA A 233 -6.30 -3.82 18.26
CA ALA A 233 -7.26 -2.74 18.16
C ALA A 233 -6.77 -1.64 17.20
N ASP A 234 -5.49 -1.26 17.30
CA ASP A 234 -4.88 -0.30 16.37
C ASP A 234 -4.85 -0.86 14.94
N ALA A 235 -4.60 -2.16 14.78
CA ALA A 235 -4.64 -2.81 13.46
C ALA A 235 -6.04 -2.72 12.84
N LEU A 236 -7.09 -3.04 13.59
CA LEU A 236 -8.47 -2.95 13.11
C LEU A 236 -8.87 -1.51 12.80
N ALA A 237 -8.48 -0.54 13.64
CA ALA A 237 -8.71 0.87 13.39
C ALA A 237 -8.00 1.35 12.09
N ALA A 238 -6.77 0.90 11.85
CA ALA A 238 -6.02 1.23 10.64
C ALA A 238 -6.67 0.66 9.37
N LEU A 239 -7.29 -0.54 9.42
CA LEU A 239 -8.07 -1.07 8.31
C LEU A 239 -9.29 -0.19 8.02
N GLY A 240 -9.99 0.28 9.05
CA GLY A 240 -11.10 1.22 8.94
C GLY A 240 -10.67 2.53 8.31
N ALA A 241 -9.58 3.11 8.80
CA ALA A 241 -9.00 4.32 8.26
C ALA A 241 -8.66 4.17 6.76
N PHE A 242 -7.98 3.09 6.36
CA PHE A 242 -7.69 2.80 4.95
C PHE A 242 -8.95 2.74 4.10
N LEU A 243 -9.96 1.99 4.52
CA LEU A 243 -11.21 1.84 3.79
C LEU A 243 -12.01 3.14 3.70
N SER A 244 -11.80 4.09 4.61
CA SER A 244 -12.45 5.40 4.59
C SER A 244 -12.05 6.29 3.41
N TYR A 245 -10.88 6.06 2.81
CA TYR A 245 -10.39 6.78 1.62
C TYR A 245 -10.98 6.23 0.33
N LEU A 246 -11.39 4.97 0.32
CA LEU A 246 -11.76 4.24 -0.88
C LEU A 246 -13.27 4.12 -1.04
N PRO A 247 -13.79 4.07 -2.28
CA PRO A 247 -15.19 3.72 -2.52
C PRO A 247 -15.47 2.27 -2.12
N SER A 248 -16.73 1.88 -2.04
CA SER A 248 -17.07 0.47 -1.79
C SER A 248 -16.64 -0.45 -2.94
N ASN A 249 -16.58 0.08 -4.16
CA ASN A 249 -16.01 -0.59 -5.33
C ASN A 249 -15.59 0.44 -6.38
N ALA A 250 -14.82 0.02 -7.35
CA ALA A 250 -14.23 0.87 -8.39
C ALA A 250 -15.24 1.59 -9.32
N ALA A 251 -16.52 1.23 -9.30
CA ALA A 251 -17.56 1.92 -10.07
C ALA A 251 -18.17 3.12 -9.32
N LEU A 252 -17.87 3.28 -8.03
CA LEU A 252 -18.39 4.35 -7.19
C LEU A 252 -17.34 5.43 -6.98
N PRO A 253 -17.76 6.68 -6.71
CA PRO A 253 -16.83 7.74 -6.33
C PRO A 253 -16.27 7.49 -4.92
N ALA A 254 -15.03 7.93 -4.71
CA ALA A 254 -14.41 7.93 -3.39
C ALA A 254 -15.13 8.92 -2.44
N PRO A 255 -15.25 8.59 -1.15
CA PRO A 255 -15.99 9.41 -0.19
C PRO A 255 -15.26 10.73 0.12
N VAL A 256 -15.94 11.86 -0.09
CA VAL A 256 -15.45 13.19 0.27
C VAL A 256 -15.90 13.53 1.69
N SER A 257 -15.05 14.16 2.49
CA SER A 257 -15.35 14.69 3.82
C SER A 257 -15.37 16.21 3.82
N GLU A 258 -15.77 16.80 4.94
CA GLU A 258 -15.61 18.25 5.15
C GLU A 258 -14.12 18.63 5.11
N PRO A 259 -13.76 19.74 4.46
CA PRO A 259 -12.39 20.24 4.41
C PRO A 259 -11.86 20.59 5.80
N VAL A 260 -10.61 20.19 6.07
CA VAL A 260 -9.90 20.54 7.31
C VAL A 260 -8.64 21.32 6.95
N ALA A 261 -8.34 22.37 7.74
CA ALA A 261 -7.11 23.13 7.56
C ALA A 261 -5.87 22.21 7.73
N PRO A 262 -4.77 22.46 7.02
CA PRO A 262 -3.55 21.67 7.18
C PRO A 262 -2.94 21.90 8.58
N ALA A 263 -2.18 20.94 9.07
CA ALA A 263 -1.52 21.03 10.36
C ALA A 263 -0.40 22.11 10.40
N ARG A 264 0.11 22.50 9.21
CA ARG A 264 1.12 23.55 9.05
C ARG A 264 0.69 24.55 7.96
N SER A 265 1.09 25.82 8.13
CA SER A 265 0.85 26.89 7.13
C SER A 265 2.14 27.39 6.47
N ASP A 266 3.32 27.06 7.01
CA ASP A 266 4.62 27.62 6.64
C ASP A 266 5.46 26.65 5.79
N ILE A 267 4.89 26.11 4.73
CA ILE A 267 5.53 25.12 3.84
C ILE A 267 6.91 25.57 3.32
N ALA A 268 7.10 26.89 3.09
CA ALA A 268 8.36 27.43 2.62
C ALA A 268 9.50 27.31 3.64
N ALA A 269 9.20 27.25 4.95
CA ALA A 269 10.20 27.09 5.99
C ALA A 269 10.69 25.64 6.13
N VAL A 270 9.94 24.69 5.62
CA VAL A 270 10.28 23.24 5.68
C VAL A 270 11.38 22.88 4.68
N VAL A 271 11.27 23.41 3.46
CA VAL A 271 12.18 23.03 2.37
C VAL A 271 13.36 24.00 2.32
N PRO A 272 14.58 23.54 2.65
CA PRO A 272 15.77 24.41 2.64
C PRO A 272 16.13 24.82 1.22
N THR A 273 16.65 26.05 1.07
CA THR A 273 17.12 26.59 -0.22
C THR A 273 18.36 25.90 -0.77
N GLY A 274 19.17 25.27 0.10
CA GLY A 274 20.39 24.57 -0.34
C GLY A 274 20.09 23.20 -0.93
N ALA A 275 20.53 22.95 -2.16
CA ALA A 275 20.28 21.70 -2.89
C ALA A 275 20.73 20.41 -2.16
N ARG A 276 21.72 20.51 -1.26
CA ARG A 276 22.29 19.37 -0.50
C ARG A 276 21.69 19.17 0.89
N ALA A 277 20.90 20.13 1.40
CA ALA A 277 20.32 20.02 2.72
C ALA A 277 19.14 19.02 2.70
N GLY A 278 19.16 18.05 3.62
CA GLY A 278 18.05 17.11 3.82
C GLY A 278 16.92 17.76 4.63
N TYR A 279 15.71 17.30 4.41
CA TYR A 279 14.53 17.62 5.22
C TYR A 279 13.55 16.46 5.17
N ASP A 280 12.64 16.38 6.15
CA ASP A 280 11.60 15.36 6.14
C ASP A 280 10.41 15.80 5.28
N MET A 281 10.16 15.07 4.20
CA MET A 281 9.03 15.36 3.30
C MET A 281 7.68 15.20 4.00
N ARG A 282 7.57 14.47 5.10
CA ARG A 282 6.33 14.38 5.89
C ARG A 282 5.86 15.73 6.41
N GLU A 283 6.79 16.63 6.70
CA GLU A 283 6.46 18.00 7.11
C GLU A 283 5.83 18.81 5.95
N VAL A 284 6.20 18.51 4.71
CA VAL A 284 5.54 19.08 3.52
C VAL A 284 4.14 18.50 3.35
N LEU A 285 3.99 17.19 3.54
CA LEU A 285 2.67 16.55 3.52
C LEU A 285 1.74 17.18 4.56
N ALA A 286 2.24 17.47 5.78
CA ALA A 286 1.48 18.12 6.84
C ALA A 286 1.03 19.57 6.50
N ALA A 287 1.70 20.21 5.53
CA ALA A 287 1.31 21.54 5.03
C ALA A 287 0.37 21.48 3.81
N VAL A 288 0.34 20.38 3.09
CA VAL A 288 -0.48 20.20 1.88
C VAL A 288 -1.79 19.48 2.18
N ALA A 289 -1.75 18.42 2.99
CA ALA A 289 -2.92 17.62 3.32
C ALA A 289 -3.76 18.23 4.45
N ASP A 290 -5.00 17.81 4.56
CA ASP A 290 -5.88 18.08 5.70
C ASP A 290 -5.24 17.52 6.98
N ALA A 291 -5.34 18.23 8.09
CA ALA A 291 -4.79 17.76 9.36
C ALA A 291 -5.30 16.36 9.70
N GLU A 292 -4.41 15.49 10.22
CA GLU A 292 -4.70 14.12 10.63
C GLU A 292 -5.19 13.18 9.51
N SER A 293 -5.11 13.64 8.24
CA SER A 293 -5.58 12.83 7.11
C SER A 293 -4.48 12.07 6.36
N VAL A 294 -3.23 12.13 6.79
CA VAL A 294 -2.15 11.41 6.10
C VAL A 294 -2.06 9.99 6.63
N LEU A 295 -2.38 9.02 5.77
CA LEU A 295 -2.23 7.60 6.05
C LEU A 295 -1.04 7.05 5.24
N PRO A 296 0.10 6.74 5.89
CA PRO A 296 1.27 6.17 5.20
C PRO A 296 0.95 4.83 4.54
N TRP A 297 1.56 4.60 3.37
CA TRP A 297 1.45 3.35 2.63
C TRP A 297 2.85 2.77 2.38
N ALA A 298 3.19 1.69 3.08
CA ALA A 298 4.45 0.94 2.97
C ALA A 298 5.73 1.79 3.20
N ASP A 299 5.75 2.63 4.22
CA ASP A 299 6.87 3.54 4.52
C ASP A 299 8.22 2.83 4.71
N GLY A 300 8.21 1.60 5.21
CA GLY A 300 9.44 0.82 5.44
C GLY A 300 10.00 0.14 4.18
N TRP A 301 9.22 0.06 3.09
CA TRP A 301 9.65 -0.48 1.80
C TRP A 301 10.01 0.65 0.85
N GLY A 302 11.20 0.60 0.21
CA GLY A 302 11.68 1.66 -0.67
C GLY A 302 11.63 3.06 -0.02
N PRO A 303 12.27 3.28 1.15
CA PRO A 303 12.03 4.43 2.02
C PRO A 303 12.51 5.78 1.45
N SER A 304 13.17 5.80 0.29
CA SER A 304 13.53 7.03 -0.43
C SER A 304 12.33 7.71 -1.11
N LEU A 305 11.17 7.03 -1.14
CA LEU A 305 9.90 7.51 -1.65
C LEU A 305 8.82 7.32 -0.59
N LEU A 306 8.00 8.33 -0.36
CA LEU A 306 6.79 8.26 0.44
C LEU A 306 5.58 8.07 -0.47
N CYS A 307 4.73 7.13 -0.12
CA CYS A 307 3.39 6.99 -0.66
C CYS A 307 2.40 7.13 0.49
N ALA A 308 1.37 7.94 0.33
CA ALA A 308 0.36 8.12 1.36
C ALA A 308 -1.02 8.39 0.77
N LEU A 309 -2.06 7.79 1.33
CA LEU A 309 -3.41 8.30 1.16
C LEU A 309 -3.58 9.54 2.04
N ALA A 310 -4.22 10.56 1.53
CA ALA A 310 -4.48 11.79 2.27
C ALA A 310 -5.78 12.43 1.81
N ARG A 311 -6.18 13.51 2.47
CA ARG A 311 -7.24 14.39 1.98
C ARG A 311 -6.69 15.77 1.69
N ILE A 312 -7.14 16.36 0.61
CA ILE A 312 -6.89 17.77 0.29
C ILE A 312 -8.26 18.42 0.07
N GLU A 313 -8.61 19.37 0.92
CA GLU A 313 -9.93 19.99 0.94
C GLU A 313 -11.08 18.96 1.00
N GLY A 314 -10.92 17.95 1.88
CA GLY A 314 -11.86 16.85 2.10
C GLY A 314 -11.82 15.75 1.04
N ARG A 315 -11.22 15.98 -0.13
CA ARG A 315 -11.14 15.00 -1.22
C ARG A 315 -10.00 14.01 -1.00
N PRO A 316 -10.24 12.70 -1.04
CA PRO A 316 -9.19 11.70 -0.94
C PRO A 316 -8.28 11.73 -2.18
N VAL A 317 -6.98 11.65 -1.94
CA VAL A 317 -5.92 11.67 -2.96
C VAL A 317 -4.83 10.68 -2.60
N GLY A 318 -4.08 10.19 -3.58
CA GLY A 318 -2.79 9.53 -3.39
C GLY A 318 -1.65 10.54 -3.54
N ILE A 319 -0.75 10.61 -2.57
CA ILE A 319 0.45 11.45 -2.63
C ILE A 319 1.67 10.56 -2.82
N VAL A 320 2.50 10.87 -3.82
CA VAL A 320 3.80 10.27 -4.09
C VAL A 320 4.85 11.37 -3.94
N ALA A 321 5.81 11.18 -3.02
CA ALA A 321 6.77 12.24 -2.70
C ALA A 321 8.16 11.67 -2.38
N ASN A 322 9.21 12.27 -2.90
CA ASN A 322 10.57 11.85 -2.56
C ASN A 322 10.91 12.18 -1.11
N GLN A 323 11.68 11.30 -0.44
CA GLN A 323 12.17 11.53 0.92
C GLN A 323 13.65 11.91 0.91
N PRO A 324 13.99 13.22 0.97
CA PRO A 324 15.38 13.67 0.87
C PRO A 324 16.30 13.21 2.00
N LEU A 325 15.75 12.82 3.16
CA LEU A 325 16.54 12.24 4.25
C LEU A 325 17.09 10.86 3.93
N VAL A 326 16.49 10.15 2.96
CA VAL A 326 16.91 8.81 2.57
C VAL A 326 17.50 8.86 1.15
N ARG A 327 18.78 8.61 1.02
CA ARG A 327 19.50 8.63 -0.28
C ARG A 327 19.22 9.88 -1.11
N ALA A 328 19.02 11.04 -0.45
CA ALA A 328 18.64 12.31 -1.07
C ALA A 328 17.36 12.26 -1.93
N GLY A 329 16.48 11.26 -1.73
CA GLY A 329 15.27 11.05 -2.52
C GLY A 329 15.49 10.31 -3.85
N ALA A 330 16.68 9.70 -4.07
CA ALA A 330 16.96 8.92 -5.28
C ALA A 330 16.10 7.65 -5.33
N LEU A 331 15.55 7.34 -6.51
CA LEU A 331 14.69 6.19 -6.72
C LEU A 331 15.52 4.92 -6.97
N ASP A 332 15.21 3.87 -6.24
CA ASP A 332 15.74 2.53 -6.38
C ASP A 332 14.66 1.54 -6.88
N PRO A 333 14.99 0.28 -7.21
CA PRO A 333 14.00 -0.67 -7.69
C PRO A 333 12.83 -0.91 -6.75
N GLU A 334 13.06 -0.85 -5.43
CA GLU A 334 12.04 -1.05 -4.41
C GLU A 334 11.07 0.14 -4.35
N SER A 335 11.58 1.38 -4.36
CA SER A 335 10.76 2.58 -4.40
C SER A 335 9.93 2.68 -5.68
N LEU A 336 10.51 2.28 -6.82
CA LEU A 336 9.78 2.21 -8.09
C LEU A 336 8.68 1.15 -8.08
N ALA A 337 8.93 -0.03 -7.50
CA ALA A 337 7.91 -1.06 -7.36
C ALA A 337 6.78 -0.62 -6.42
N LYS A 338 7.13 0.00 -5.29
CA LYS A 338 6.15 0.63 -4.37
C LYS A 338 5.29 1.66 -5.09
N GLU A 339 5.89 2.55 -5.85
CA GLU A 339 5.19 3.57 -6.61
C GLU A 339 4.23 2.97 -7.64
N HIS A 340 4.67 1.95 -8.35
CA HIS A 340 3.83 1.20 -9.30
C HIS A 340 2.57 0.68 -8.65
N ASP A 341 2.69 -0.01 -7.51
CA ASP A 341 1.56 -0.63 -6.80
C ASP A 341 0.62 0.43 -6.20
N PHE A 342 1.18 1.53 -5.68
CA PHE A 342 0.40 2.63 -5.13
C PHE A 342 -0.37 3.41 -6.22
N VAL A 343 0.25 3.66 -7.37
CA VAL A 343 -0.43 4.27 -8.54
C VAL A 343 -1.54 3.36 -9.04
N ASP A 344 -1.31 2.03 -9.05
CA ASP A 344 -2.34 1.06 -9.42
C ASP A 344 -3.55 1.09 -8.47
N LEU A 345 -3.31 1.15 -7.17
CA LEU A 345 -4.34 1.32 -6.16
C LEU A 345 -5.18 2.59 -6.41
N CYS A 346 -4.51 3.73 -6.56
CA CYS A 346 -5.17 5.02 -6.73
C CYS A 346 -5.98 5.08 -8.03
N ASP A 347 -5.42 4.62 -9.14
CA ASP A 347 -6.11 4.60 -10.43
C ASP A 347 -7.30 3.62 -10.44
N THR A 348 -7.14 2.45 -9.81
CA THR A 348 -8.22 1.46 -9.69
C THR A 348 -9.43 2.03 -8.96
N PHE A 349 -9.21 2.75 -7.86
CA PHE A 349 -10.30 3.27 -7.02
C PHE A 349 -10.64 4.74 -7.26
N GLY A 350 -10.11 5.33 -8.33
CA GLY A 350 -10.49 6.67 -8.75
C GLY A 350 -9.96 7.78 -7.83
N LEU A 351 -8.78 7.63 -7.24
CA LEU A 351 -8.13 8.66 -6.42
C LEU A 351 -7.18 9.50 -7.28
N PRO A 352 -7.29 10.84 -7.29
CA PRO A 352 -6.31 11.69 -7.93
C PRO A 352 -4.91 11.48 -7.35
N LEU A 353 -3.89 11.62 -8.18
CA LEU A 353 -2.49 11.46 -7.81
C LEU A 353 -1.78 12.82 -7.73
N VAL A 354 -1.08 13.06 -6.65
CA VAL A 354 -0.24 14.23 -6.42
C VAL A 354 1.21 13.80 -6.31
N PHE A 355 2.07 14.36 -7.15
CA PHE A 355 3.51 14.08 -7.17
C PHE A 355 4.29 15.28 -6.65
N LEU A 356 5.01 15.13 -5.54
CA LEU A 356 5.87 16.15 -4.96
C LEU A 356 7.33 15.79 -5.23
N HIS A 357 7.95 16.51 -6.17
CA HIS A 357 9.28 16.17 -6.66
C HIS A 357 10.38 16.84 -5.85
N ASP A 358 11.29 16.06 -5.32
CA ASP A 358 12.64 16.45 -4.94
C ASP A 358 13.58 15.28 -5.22
N VAL A 359 13.78 14.99 -6.51
CA VAL A 359 14.42 13.78 -6.99
C VAL A 359 15.75 14.09 -7.71
N PRO A 360 16.90 13.58 -7.19
CA PRO A 360 18.19 13.74 -7.84
C PRO A 360 18.39 12.80 -9.05
N GLY A 361 17.45 11.88 -9.27
CA GLY A 361 17.49 10.88 -10.32
C GLY A 361 17.20 9.47 -9.81
N LEU A 362 17.47 8.49 -10.68
CA LEU A 362 17.49 7.08 -10.34
C LEU A 362 18.82 6.70 -9.70
N MET A 363 18.82 5.67 -8.87
CA MET A 363 20.05 5.02 -8.44
C MET A 363 20.82 4.47 -9.66
N ILE A 364 22.12 4.69 -9.71
CA ILE A 364 22.98 4.27 -10.81
C ILE A 364 24.09 3.31 -10.33
N GLY A 365 24.67 2.58 -11.27
CA GLY A 365 25.78 1.68 -11.00
C GLY A 365 25.40 0.21 -11.01
N SER A 366 26.40 -0.66 -10.97
CA SER A 366 26.24 -2.10 -11.20
C SER A 366 25.29 -2.79 -10.19
N HIS A 367 25.15 -2.27 -8.98
CA HIS A 367 24.23 -2.81 -7.98
C HIS A 367 22.77 -2.55 -8.40
N ALA A 368 22.43 -1.31 -8.76
CA ALA A 368 21.10 -0.94 -9.20
C ALA A 368 20.69 -1.68 -10.50
N GLU A 369 21.62 -1.79 -11.46
CA GLU A 369 21.39 -2.51 -12.72
C GLU A 369 21.10 -4.00 -12.46
N ARG A 370 21.90 -4.67 -11.59
CA ARG A 370 21.68 -6.07 -11.22
C ARG A 370 20.40 -6.29 -10.42
N ALA A 371 19.96 -5.29 -9.66
CA ALA A 371 18.68 -5.30 -8.96
C ALA A 371 17.48 -5.02 -9.88
N GLY A 372 17.71 -4.80 -11.19
CA GLY A 372 16.64 -4.67 -12.18
C GLY A 372 15.99 -3.28 -12.26
N ILE A 373 16.74 -2.22 -11.96
CA ILE A 373 16.22 -0.84 -11.95
C ILE A 373 15.59 -0.44 -13.29
N LEU A 374 16.17 -0.83 -14.42
CA LEU A 374 15.62 -0.49 -15.74
C LEU A 374 14.22 -1.10 -15.96
N HIS A 375 14.03 -2.35 -15.52
CA HIS A 375 12.73 -3.02 -15.64
C HIS A 375 11.70 -2.39 -14.67
N ALA A 376 12.08 -2.12 -13.43
CA ALA A 376 11.21 -1.45 -12.47
C ALA A 376 10.80 -0.06 -12.96
N TYR A 377 11.77 0.70 -13.49
CA TYR A 377 11.55 2.04 -14.05
C TYR A 377 10.56 2.03 -15.22
N GLU A 378 10.75 1.15 -16.21
CA GLU A 378 9.85 1.04 -17.37
C GLU A 378 8.41 0.77 -16.93
N ARG A 379 8.22 -0.22 -16.05
CA ARG A 379 6.90 -0.59 -15.56
C ARG A 379 6.22 0.56 -14.82
N THR A 380 6.95 1.27 -13.97
CA THR A 380 6.42 2.38 -13.17
C THR A 380 6.02 3.56 -14.07
N VAL A 381 6.91 3.99 -14.97
CA VAL A 381 6.60 5.09 -15.91
C VAL A 381 5.43 4.74 -16.81
N ALA A 382 5.37 3.50 -17.32
CA ALA A 382 4.26 3.03 -18.14
C ALA A 382 2.94 3.00 -17.35
N ARG A 383 2.97 2.61 -16.05
CA ARG A 383 1.79 2.61 -15.19
C ARG A 383 1.28 4.03 -14.93
N ILE A 384 2.19 4.96 -14.59
CA ILE A 384 1.85 6.38 -14.41
C ILE A 384 1.22 6.96 -15.69
N ALA A 385 1.84 6.73 -16.84
CA ALA A 385 1.36 7.26 -18.11
C ALA A 385 -0.02 6.74 -18.51
N ARG A 386 -0.41 5.54 -18.06
CA ARG A 386 -1.72 4.91 -18.32
C ARG A 386 -2.78 5.26 -17.28
N ALA A 387 -2.40 5.85 -16.16
CA ALA A 387 -3.36 6.23 -15.12
C ALA A 387 -4.40 7.21 -15.67
N ALA A 388 -5.67 6.94 -15.39
CA ALA A 388 -6.79 7.72 -15.92
C ALA A 388 -7.30 8.76 -14.92
N VAL A 389 -6.89 8.65 -13.66
CA VAL A 389 -7.19 9.66 -12.63
C VAL A 389 -6.42 10.96 -12.89
N PRO A 390 -6.90 12.12 -12.39
CA PRO A 390 -6.15 13.37 -12.42
C PRO A 390 -4.77 13.21 -11.81
N ARG A 391 -3.76 13.80 -12.46
CA ARG A 391 -2.36 13.77 -12.02
C ARG A 391 -1.81 15.18 -11.99
N VAL A 392 -1.37 15.61 -10.79
CA VAL A 392 -0.81 16.94 -10.55
C VAL A 392 0.58 16.80 -9.97
N GLY A 393 1.59 17.38 -10.62
CA GLY A 393 2.97 17.41 -10.15
C GLY A 393 3.39 18.79 -9.65
N VAL A 394 4.21 18.82 -8.60
CA VAL A 394 4.86 20.06 -8.13
C VAL A 394 6.34 19.77 -7.88
N VAL A 395 7.21 20.42 -8.62
CA VAL A 395 8.66 20.37 -8.40
C VAL A 395 9.02 21.35 -7.28
N LEU A 396 9.38 20.81 -6.12
CA LEU A 396 9.71 21.62 -4.94
C LEU A 396 11.14 22.13 -5.01
N ARG A 397 12.09 21.29 -5.44
CA ARG A 397 13.50 21.63 -5.48
C ARG A 397 14.25 20.96 -6.64
N LYS A 398 14.31 19.64 -6.75
CA LYS A 398 15.05 18.93 -7.80
C LYS A 398 14.16 18.01 -8.63
N ALA A 399 14.41 17.98 -9.93
CA ALA A 399 13.78 17.03 -10.84
C ALA A 399 14.74 16.66 -11.97
N TYR A 400 15.61 15.65 -11.72
CA TYR A 400 16.64 15.30 -12.68
C TYR A 400 16.40 13.97 -13.39
N GLY A 401 16.64 13.98 -14.70
CA GLY A 401 16.72 12.82 -15.57
C GLY A 401 15.50 11.90 -15.52
N GLY A 402 15.73 10.59 -15.54
CA GLY A 402 14.66 9.61 -15.46
C GLY A 402 13.84 9.68 -14.16
N GLY A 403 14.42 10.20 -13.07
CA GLY A 403 13.70 10.41 -11.83
C GLY A 403 12.52 11.39 -11.99
N HIS A 404 12.70 12.47 -12.76
CA HIS A 404 11.60 13.37 -13.09
C HIS A 404 10.43 12.65 -13.80
N PHE A 405 10.72 11.70 -14.69
CA PHE A 405 9.68 10.96 -15.42
C PHE A 405 8.96 9.97 -14.51
N ALA A 406 9.70 9.27 -13.66
CA ALA A 406 9.12 8.36 -12.68
C ALA A 406 8.22 9.10 -11.66
N MET A 407 8.53 10.36 -11.35
CA MET A 407 7.68 11.20 -10.51
C MET A 407 6.53 11.88 -11.27
N GLY A 408 6.02 11.33 -12.36
CA GLY A 408 4.90 11.90 -13.08
C GLY A 408 5.21 13.15 -13.91
N GLY A 409 6.46 13.36 -14.31
CA GLY A 409 6.89 14.50 -15.12
C GLY A 409 6.27 14.55 -16.53
N ARG A 410 6.52 15.63 -17.26
CA ARG A 410 5.87 15.95 -18.55
C ARG A 410 5.78 14.79 -19.56
N PRO A 411 6.80 13.89 -19.72
CA PRO A 411 6.70 12.77 -20.63
C PRO A 411 5.59 11.77 -20.30
N THR A 412 5.12 11.71 -19.07
CA THR A 412 3.96 10.89 -18.66
C THR A 412 2.62 11.58 -18.85
N ARG A 413 2.63 12.83 -19.35
CA ARG A 413 1.45 13.67 -19.64
C ARG A 413 0.56 13.87 -18.38
N PRO A 414 1.09 14.47 -17.29
CA PRO A 414 0.25 14.90 -16.17
C PRO A 414 -0.79 15.92 -16.66
N ASP A 415 -1.90 16.06 -15.94
CA ASP A 415 -2.90 17.10 -16.22
C ASP A 415 -2.31 18.48 -15.93
N PHE A 416 -1.54 18.61 -14.82
CA PHE A 416 -0.82 19.82 -14.45
C PHE A 416 0.55 19.51 -13.87
N LEU A 417 1.53 20.37 -14.18
CA LEU A 417 2.89 20.30 -13.65
C LEU A 417 3.39 21.71 -13.31
N TYR A 418 3.67 21.92 -12.03
CA TYR A 418 4.14 23.19 -11.48
C TYR A 418 5.56 23.07 -10.93
N ALA A 419 6.20 24.21 -10.70
CA ALA A 419 7.46 24.26 -9.96
C ALA A 419 7.46 25.44 -8.96
N TRP A 420 8.25 25.33 -7.91
CA TRP A 420 8.59 26.47 -7.07
C TRP A 420 9.70 27.31 -7.70
N PRO A 421 9.84 28.62 -7.33
CA PRO A 421 10.85 29.52 -7.94
C PRO A 421 12.30 29.05 -7.79
N GLY A 422 12.63 28.28 -6.74
CA GLY A 422 13.95 27.71 -6.50
C GLY A 422 14.12 26.28 -7.01
N ALA A 423 13.24 25.78 -7.85
CA ALA A 423 13.34 24.44 -8.41
C ALA A 423 14.44 24.36 -9.48
N GLU A 424 15.13 23.23 -9.55
CA GLU A 424 16.14 22.91 -10.56
C GLU A 424 15.68 21.68 -11.37
N MET A 425 15.64 21.84 -12.69
CA MET A 425 15.17 20.81 -13.61
C MET A 425 16.22 20.56 -14.69
N GLY A 426 16.50 19.30 -15.02
CA GLY A 426 17.49 19.02 -16.05
C GLY A 426 17.77 17.54 -16.27
N PHE A 427 18.72 17.27 -17.15
CA PHE A 427 19.13 15.89 -17.46
C PHE A 427 19.88 15.24 -16.31
N MET A 428 20.74 15.99 -15.61
CA MET A 428 21.50 15.53 -14.44
C MET A 428 21.89 16.72 -13.55
N ALA A 429 22.32 16.45 -12.34
CA ALA A 429 22.80 17.49 -11.42
C ALA A 429 23.98 18.27 -12.04
N PRO A 430 24.05 19.60 -11.86
CA PRO A 430 25.03 20.48 -12.50
C PRO A 430 26.46 19.98 -12.34
N GLU A 431 26.91 19.63 -11.15
CA GLU A 431 28.31 19.19 -10.93
C GLU A 431 28.63 17.89 -11.67
N THR A 432 27.68 16.97 -11.77
CA THR A 432 27.87 15.74 -12.54
C THR A 432 27.88 16.03 -14.03
N GLY A 433 27.00 16.93 -14.48
CA GLY A 433 26.93 17.37 -15.87
C GLY A 433 28.23 17.98 -16.35
N ILE A 434 28.80 18.92 -15.61
CA ILE A 434 30.04 19.58 -15.93
C ILE A 434 31.21 18.56 -16.03
N ARG A 435 31.35 17.68 -15.06
CA ARG A 435 32.39 16.63 -15.07
C ARG A 435 32.23 15.66 -16.22
N THR A 436 31.02 15.45 -16.71
CA THR A 436 30.77 14.54 -17.84
C THR A 436 31.00 15.22 -19.18
N VAL A 437 30.39 16.40 -19.39
CA VAL A 437 30.40 17.10 -20.68
C VAL A 437 31.71 17.81 -20.94
N HIS A 438 32.23 18.47 -19.92
CA HIS A 438 33.44 19.31 -20.04
C HIS A 438 34.73 18.62 -19.56
N ARG A 439 34.68 17.30 -19.29
CA ARG A 439 35.80 16.54 -18.73
C ARG A 439 37.14 16.81 -19.43
N ARG A 440 37.17 16.65 -20.76
CA ARG A 440 38.42 16.80 -21.53
C ARG A 440 38.98 18.23 -21.47
N ALA A 441 38.10 19.23 -21.44
CA ALA A 441 38.53 20.64 -21.34
C ALA A 441 39.08 20.95 -19.94
N LEU A 442 38.42 20.43 -18.89
CA LEU A 442 38.88 20.60 -17.52
C LEU A 442 40.16 19.82 -17.21
N ASP A 443 40.34 18.62 -17.78
CA ASP A 443 41.57 17.83 -17.65
C ASP A 443 42.74 18.56 -18.32
N ARG A 444 42.55 19.14 -19.52
CA ARG A 444 43.56 19.94 -20.21
C ARG A 444 43.95 21.19 -19.40
N LEU A 445 42.94 21.92 -18.88
CA LEU A 445 43.18 23.10 -18.07
C LEU A 445 43.99 22.78 -16.79
N LEU A 446 43.68 21.61 -16.19
CA LEU A 446 44.45 21.09 -15.05
C LEU A 446 45.92 20.87 -15.39
N GLU A 447 46.23 20.32 -16.58
CA GLU A 447 47.59 20.06 -17.06
C GLU A 447 48.34 21.34 -17.46
N GLU A 448 47.67 22.32 -18.08
CA GLU A 448 48.25 23.53 -18.61
C GLU A 448 48.39 24.66 -17.58
N GLU A 449 47.37 24.85 -16.72
CA GLU A 449 47.26 26.01 -15.83
C GLU A 449 47.11 25.63 -14.34
N GLY A 450 46.92 24.34 -14.05
CA GLY A 450 46.85 23.82 -12.68
C GLY A 450 45.44 23.76 -12.06
N PRO A 451 45.34 23.30 -10.79
CA PRO A 451 44.06 22.99 -10.15
C PRO A 451 43.19 24.22 -9.91
N GLU A 452 43.77 25.37 -9.61
CA GLU A 452 43.02 26.61 -9.32
C GLU A 452 42.23 27.09 -10.56
N ALA A 453 42.88 27.08 -11.75
CA ALA A 453 42.25 27.48 -13.00
C ALA A 453 41.12 26.49 -13.40
N ARG A 454 41.40 25.19 -13.25
CA ARG A 454 40.35 24.15 -13.46
C ARG A 454 39.13 24.35 -12.56
N ASP A 455 39.36 24.59 -11.26
CA ASP A 455 38.27 24.72 -10.27
C ASP A 455 37.47 26.01 -10.50
N ALA A 456 38.15 27.11 -10.87
CA ALA A 456 37.49 28.36 -11.25
C ALA A 456 36.58 28.16 -12.49
N ARG A 457 37.11 27.53 -13.55
CA ARG A 457 36.31 27.25 -14.75
C ARG A 457 35.16 26.27 -14.50
N ALA A 458 35.37 25.25 -13.68
CA ALA A 458 34.30 24.33 -13.29
C ALA A 458 33.19 25.05 -12.51
N ALA A 459 33.56 25.99 -11.64
CA ALA A 459 32.56 26.79 -10.89
C ALA A 459 31.74 27.71 -11.83
N GLU A 460 32.37 28.38 -12.80
CA GLU A 460 31.68 29.19 -13.82
C GLU A 460 30.69 28.36 -14.62
N LEU A 461 31.13 27.22 -15.18
CA LEU A 461 30.28 26.31 -15.94
C LEU A 461 29.13 25.75 -15.11
N THR A 462 29.37 25.50 -13.82
CA THR A 462 28.32 25.03 -12.89
C THR A 462 27.31 26.14 -12.69
N ALA A 463 27.70 27.39 -12.52
CA ALA A 463 26.78 28.52 -12.39
C ALA A 463 25.93 28.73 -13.64
N GLU A 464 26.56 28.64 -14.84
CA GLU A 464 25.86 28.69 -16.13
C GLU A 464 24.78 27.58 -16.22
N TRP A 465 25.15 26.33 -15.85
CA TRP A 465 24.21 25.18 -15.87
C TRP A 465 23.08 25.32 -14.87
N VAL A 466 23.35 25.82 -13.66
CA VAL A 466 22.30 26.10 -12.65
C VAL A 466 21.31 27.12 -13.19
N ALA A 467 21.77 28.20 -13.80
CA ALA A 467 20.90 29.23 -14.37
C ALA A 467 19.97 28.67 -15.48
N GLU A 468 20.48 27.75 -16.31
CA GLU A 468 19.68 27.07 -17.33
C GLU A 468 18.73 26.00 -16.73
N SER A 469 18.97 25.57 -15.50
CA SER A 469 18.12 24.58 -14.79
C SER A 469 16.94 25.21 -14.05
N GLU A 470 16.89 26.54 -13.96
CA GLU A 470 15.80 27.27 -13.30
C GLU A 470 14.45 27.06 -14.00
N PRO A 471 13.31 27.19 -13.29
CA PRO A 471 12.01 26.82 -13.84
C PRO A 471 11.44 27.84 -14.86
N TRP A 472 12.04 29.01 -14.99
CA TRP A 472 11.49 30.12 -15.78
C TRP A 472 11.38 29.80 -17.27
N GLU A 473 12.46 29.30 -17.88
CA GLU A 473 12.44 28.89 -19.29
C GLU A 473 11.53 27.69 -19.53
N ALA A 474 11.46 26.76 -18.57
CA ALA A 474 10.57 25.62 -18.65
C ALA A 474 9.08 26.09 -18.65
N ALA A 475 8.75 27.10 -17.88
CA ALA A 475 7.41 27.70 -17.88
C ALA A 475 7.16 28.52 -19.17
N ALA A 476 8.15 29.34 -19.60
CA ALA A 476 8.04 30.13 -20.84
C ALA A 476 7.79 29.26 -22.08
N HIS A 477 8.30 28.02 -22.09
CA HIS A 477 8.12 27.05 -23.17
C HIS A 477 7.05 26.00 -22.91
N LEU A 478 6.17 26.20 -21.91
CA LEU A 478 5.06 25.29 -21.55
C LEU A 478 5.51 23.85 -21.21
N SER A 479 6.74 23.68 -20.77
CA SER A 479 7.18 22.43 -20.12
C SER A 479 6.66 22.31 -18.69
N LEU A 480 6.32 23.45 -18.07
CA LEU A 480 5.52 23.63 -16.85
C LEU A 480 4.25 24.38 -17.19
N ASP A 481 3.21 24.19 -16.41
CA ASP A 481 1.98 24.97 -16.54
C ASP A 481 2.13 26.34 -15.84
N ASP A 482 2.89 26.39 -14.73
CA ASP A 482 3.27 27.66 -14.08
C ASP A 482 4.39 27.47 -13.05
N VAL A 483 4.96 28.59 -12.59
CA VAL A 483 5.84 28.68 -11.40
C VAL A 483 5.02 29.30 -10.26
N ILE A 484 4.85 28.54 -9.17
CA ILE A 484 3.94 28.90 -8.08
C ILE A 484 4.69 29.22 -6.79
N ALA A 485 4.18 30.16 -6.01
CA ALA A 485 4.69 30.40 -4.66
C ALA A 485 4.48 29.17 -3.77
N PRO A 486 5.45 28.78 -2.90
CA PRO A 486 5.28 27.66 -1.99
C PRO A 486 3.96 27.67 -1.20
N ALA A 487 3.55 28.82 -0.69
CA ALA A 487 2.31 28.98 0.07
C ALA A 487 1.02 28.70 -0.75
N ALA A 488 1.08 28.77 -2.09
CA ALA A 488 -0.04 28.46 -2.95
C ALA A 488 -0.20 26.97 -3.26
N THR A 489 0.77 26.12 -2.90
CA THR A 489 0.85 24.72 -3.31
C THR A 489 -0.45 23.95 -3.06
N ARG A 490 -0.98 24.00 -1.83
CA ARG A 490 -2.22 23.28 -1.47
C ARG A 490 -3.41 23.72 -2.34
N HIS A 491 -3.62 25.02 -2.45
CA HIS A 491 -4.72 25.59 -3.22
C HIS A 491 -4.62 25.26 -4.71
N VAL A 492 -3.42 25.37 -5.28
CA VAL A 492 -3.16 25.05 -6.70
C VAL A 492 -3.43 23.57 -6.96
N ILE A 493 -2.98 22.68 -6.09
CA ILE A 493 -3.25 21.22 -6.22
C ILE A 493 -4.76 20.97 -6.18
N ALA A 494 -5.48 21.51 -5.19
CA ALA A 494 -6.92 21.31 -5.05
C ALA A 494 -7.69 21.78 -6.29
N THR A 495 -7.41 23.00 -6.75
CA THR A 495 -8.04 23.59 -7.94
C THR A 495 -7.70 22.80 -9.21
N SER A 496 -6.44 22.37 -9.37
CA SER A 496 -6.01 21.56 -10.52
C SER A 496 -6.72 20.23 -10.58
N ILE A 497 -6.90 19.56 -9.43
CA ILE A 497 -7.65 18.30 -9.34
C ILE A 497 -9.11 18.54 -9.74
N GLU A 498 -9.73 19.61 -9.26
CA GLU A 498 -11.11 19.94 -9.59
C GLU A 498 -11.28 20.19 -11.11
N ILE A 499 -10.41 20.98 -11.72
CA ILE A 499 -10.41 21.24 -13.15
C ILE A 499 -10.16 19.96 -13.96
N ALA A 500 -9.16 19.18 -13.59
CA ALA A 500 -8.81 17.94 -14.29
C ALA A 500 -9.88 16.86 -14.14
N TRP A 501 -10.58 16.85 -13.00
CA TRP A 501 -11.70 15.91 -12.81
C TRP A 501 -12.86 16.28 -13.73
N GLY A 502 -13.31 17.55 -13.75
CA GLY A 502 -14.36 18.05 -14.61
C GLY A 502 -15.57 17.11 -14.66
N ASP A 503 -16.14 16.98 -15.86
CA ASP A 503 -17.23 16.05 -16.17
C ASP A 503 -16.73 14.64 -16.56
N ARG A 504 -15.51 14.24 -16.17
CA ARG A 504 -15.03 12.89 -16.46
C ARG A 504 -16.02 11.86 -15.88
N PRO A 505 -16.63 11.00 -16.72
CA PRO A 505 -17.48 9.97 -16.17
C PRO A 505 -16.65 9.08 -15.25
N HIS A 506 -17.18 8.77 -14.06
CA HIS A 506 -16.58 7.74 -13.24
C HIS A 506 -16.38 6.52 -14.12
N ARG A 507 -15.14 6.04 -14.22
CA ARG A 507 -14.88 4.84 -15.01
C ARG A 507 -15.69 3.71 -14.41
N THR A 508 -16.71 3.26 -15.13
CA THR A 508 -17.29 1.94 -14.89
C THR A 508 -16.17 0.96 -15.22
N GLY A 509 -15.65 0.28 -14.21
CA GLY A 509 -14.49 -0.59 -14.33
C GLY A 509 -14.64 -1.58 -15.49
N GLY A 510 -13.97 -1.27 -16.57
CA GLY A 510 -13.66 -2.18 -17.66
C GLY A 510 -12.17 -2.44 -17.54
N GLY A 511 -11.83 -3.57 -16.90
CA GLY A 511 -10.47 -4.05 -16.85
C GLY A 511 -9.88 -4.18 -18.26
N ARG A 512 -8.63 -3.76 -18.41
CA ARG A 512 -7.76 -4.27 -19.48
C ARG A 512 -6.82 -5.29 -18.91
#